data_bc4d7fe84a607744d9636c3eeb4bb770
#
_entry.id   bc4d7fe84a607744d9636c3eeb4bb770
#
_cell.length_a   1.000
_cell.length_b   1.000
_cell.length_c   1.000
_cell.angle_alpha   90.00
_cell.angle_beta   90.00
_cell.angle_gamma   90.00
#
_symmetry.space_group_name_H-M   'P 1'
#
loop_
_entity.id
_entity.type
_entity.pdbx_description
1 polymer ?
#
loop_
_entity_poly.entity_id
_entity_poly.type
_entity_poly.pdbx_seq_one_letter_code
_entity_poly.pdbx_strand_id
1 'polypeptide(L)'
;MARKKKEEAQKTRQQLIEAAIGLFATRGVSSTTLTDIADAAQLTRGAVYWHFSSKAEIFNAIWDQQLPMREMIRDRLILSENDDPLLMLREQFIVVLQYIASEPRQYALLQILYHKYEFHDDVISECEIRKRIGLNDDYLRKTLKRCIACNVISSQTNIELALIVFHAFFSGVIKNWLMDSNNFNLYKQAPALVDNILATLNITRVAPVVYDTAS
;
A
#
# COMPACT_ATOMS: atom_id res chain seq x y z
N MET A 1 33.90 -19.28 4.79
CA MET A 1 32.99 -20.23 4.14
C MET A 1 31.53 -20.13 4.64
N ALA A 2 31.26 -20.11 5.96
CA ALA A 2 29.90 -20.06 6.51
C ALA A 2 29.10 -18.81 6.08
N ARG A 3 29.72 -17.60 6.07
CA ARG A 3 29.10 -16.35 5.66
C ARG A 3 28.63 -16.38 4.20
N LYS A 4 29.45 -16.86 3.26
CA LYS A 4 29.12 -16.98 1.85
C LYS A 4 27.94 -17.94 1.60
N LYS A 5 27.90 -19.08 2.31
CA LYS A 5 26.75 -20.01 2.23
C LYS A 5 25.46 -19.38 2.74
N LYS A 6 25.50 -18.55 3.78
CA LYS A 6 24.32 -17.85 4.32
C LYS A 6 23.82 -16.79 3.32
N GLU A 7 24.72 -16.05 2.70
CA GLU A 7 24.39 -15.04 1.67
C GLU A 7 23.77 -15.69 0.41
N GLU A 8 24.31 -16.83 -0.04
CA GLU A 8 23.75 -17.61 -1.15
C GLU A 8 22.36 -18.16 -0.84
N ALA A 9 22.17 -18.70 0.36
CA ALA A 9 20.85 -19.18 0.81
C ALA A 9 19.82 -18.04 0.86
N GLN A 10 20.21 -16.86 1.35
CA GLN A 10 19.32 -15.70 1.40
C GLN A 10 18.97 -15.18 0.00
N LYS A 11 19.92 -15.20 -0.94
CA LYS A 11 19.68 -14.87 -2.34
C LYS A 11 18.68 -15.83 -3.00
N THR A 12 18.84 -17.13 -2.78
CA THR A 12 17.91 -18.16 -3.27
C THR A 12 16.51 -17.97 -2.70
N ARG A 13 16.41 -17.70 -1.37
CA ARG A 13 15.14 -17.41 -0.73
C ARG A 13 14.44 -16.20 -1.34
N GLN A 14 15.19 -15.13 -1.64
CA GLN A 14 14.64 -13.93 -2.27
C GLN A 14 14.18 -14.20 -3.72
N GLN A 15 14.92 -14.98 -4.49
CA GLN A 15 14.50 -15.39 -5.85
C GLN A 15 13.15 -16.12 -5.84
N LEU A 16 12.93 -17.01 -4.87
CA LEU A 16 11.64 -17.70 -4.69
C LEU A 16 10.50 -16.74 -4.36
N ILE A 17 10.75 -15.76 -3.48
CA ILE A 17 9.77 -14.74 -3.13
C ILE A 17 9.39 -13.88 -4.34
N GLU A 18 10.36 -13.41 -5.13
CA GLU A 18 10.06 -12.58 -6.32
C GLU A 18 9.32 -13.39 -7.40
N ALA A 19 9.68 -14.66 -7.61
CA ALA A 19 8.94 -15.56 -8.50
C ALA A 19 7.49 -15.76 -8.03
N ALA A 20 7.29 -15.94 -6.73
CA ALA A 20 5.97 -16.08 -6.14
C ALA A 20 5.11 -14.81 -6.30
N ILE A 21 5.70 -13.62 -6.11
CA ILE A 21 5.00 -12.34 -6.33
C ILE A 21 4.46 -12.27 -7.76
N GLY A 22 5.29 -12.57 -8.77
CA GLY A 22 4.86 -12.55 -10.17
C GLY A 22 3.73 -13.52 -10.48
N LEU A 23 3.81 -14.76 -9.96
CA LEU A 23 2.79 -15.77 -10.16
C LEU A 23 1.49 -15.46 -9.40
N PHE A 24 1.58 -15.03 -8.16
CA PHE A 24 0.42 -14.64 -7.35
C PHE A 24 -0.32 -13.46 -7.95
N ALA A 25 0.40 -12.46 -8.46
CA ALA A 25 -0.22 -11.30 -9.10
C ALA A 25 -0.95 -11.66 -10.41
N THR A 26 -0.46 -12.64 -11.17
CA THR A 26 -1.04 -13.02 -12.47
C THR A 26 -2.09 -14.11 -12.36
N ARG A 27 -1.81 -15.20 -11.63
CA ARG A 27 -2.65 -16.40 -11.56
C ARG A 27 -3.49 -16.50 -10.29
N GLY A 28 -3.15 -15.75 -9.24
CA GLY A 28 -3.72 -15.87 -7.91
C GLY A 28 -2.95 -16.86 -7.03
N VAL A 29 -3.17 -16.74 -5.72
CA VAL A 29 -2.49 -17.55 -4.71
C VAL A 29 -2.94 -19.02 -4.77
N SER A 30 -4.24 -19.29 -4.87
CA SER A 30 -4.78 -20.66 -4.91
C SER A 30 -4.31 -21.44 -6.13
N SER A 31 -4.29 -20.81 -7.30
CA SER A 31 -3.93 -21.42 -8.59
C SER A 31 -2.42 -21.60 -8.80
N THR A 32 -1.58 -21.22 -7.84
CA THR A 32 -0.11 -21.35 -7.91
C THR A 32 0.37 -22.47 -6.99
N THR A 33 1.25 -23.32 -7.49
CA THR A 33 1.89 -24.41 -6.72
C THR A 33 3.34 -24.05 -6.35
N LEU A 34 3.91 -24.77 -5.36
CA LEU A 34 5.35 -24.66 -5.05
C LEU A 34 6.24 -25.08 -6.21
N THR A 35 5.76 -26.01 -7.05
CA THR A 35 6.47 -26.42 -8.27
C THR A 35 6.51 -25.28 -9.29
N ASP A 36 5.39 -24.59 -9.53
CA ASP A 36 5.33 -23.44 -10.42
C ASP A 36 6.32 -22.34 -9.97
N ILE A 37 6.43 -22.10 -8.64
CA ILE A 37 7.37 -21.14 -8.09
C ILE A 37 8.82 -21.58 -8.31
N ALA A 38 9.14 -22.87 -8.13
CA ALA A 38 10.46 -23.42 -8.42
C ALA A 38 10.85 -23.19 -9.88
N ASP A 39 9.96 -23.55 -10.81
CA ASP A 39 10.17 -23.43 -12.24
C ASP A 39 10.36 -21.95 -12.66
N ALA A 40 9.50 -21.05 -12.16
CA ALA A 40 9.63 -19.63 -12.43
C ALA A 40 10.91 -19.00 -11.87
N ALA A 41 11.40 -19.48 -10.73
CA ALA A 41 12.68 -19.10 -10.15
C ALA A 41 13.90 -19.77 -10.80
N GLN A 42 13.69 -20.71 -11.74
CA GLN A 42 14.73 -21.56 -12.33
C GLN A 42 15.53 -22.34 -11.28
N LEU A 43 14.84 -22.85 -10.27
CA LEU A 43 15.39 -23.60 -9.14
C LEU A 43 14.75 -24.99 -9.07
N THR A 44 15.40 -25.90 -8.34
CA THR A 44 14.84 -27.22 -8.11
C THR A 44 13.69 -27.18 -7.09
N ARG A 45 12.73 -28.12 -7.22
CA ARG A 45 11.68 -28.31 -6.21
C ARG A 45 12.26 -28.51 -4.80
N GLY A 46 13.37 -29.25 -4.67
CA GLY A 46 14.07 -29.43 -3.39
C GLY A 46 14.58 -28.13 -2.78
N ALA A 47 15.02 -27.17 -3.61
CA ALA A 47 15.44 -25.87 -3.14
C ALA A 47 14.27 -25.08 -2.52
N VAL A 48 13.05 -25.18 -3.09
CA VAL A 48 11.86 -24.55 -2.49
C VAL A 48 11.58 -25.12 -1.11
N TYR A 49 11.49 -26.46 -0.99
CA TYR A 49 11.20 -27.12 0.27
C TYR A 49 12.27 -26.93 1.36
N TRP A 50 13.50 -26.60 0.95
CA TRP A 50 14.56 -26.23 1.90
C TRP A 50 14.30 -24.87 2.54
N HIS A 51 13.64 -23.93 1.82
CA HIS A 51 13.39 -22.57 2.29
C HIS A 51 11.98 -22.35 2.84
N PHE A 52 10.99 -23.09 2.33
CA PHE A 52 9.58 -22.88 2.64
C PHE A 52 8.84 -24.22 2.71
N SER A 53 8.13 -24.43 3.80
CA SER A 53 7.33 -25.65 4.04
C SER A 53 5.99 -25.62 3.29
N SER A 54 5.48 -24.42 3.00
CA SER A 54 4.18 -24.23 2.38
C SER A 54 4.12 -22.95 1.53
N LYS A 55 3.08 -22.88 0.69
CA LYS A 55 2.74 -21.67 -0.08
C LYS A 55 2.33 -20.52 0.85
N ALA A 56 1.66 -20.81 1.96
CA ALA A 56 1.29 -19.83 2.97
C ALA A 56 2.53 -19.17 3.61
N GLU A 57 3.58 -19.95 3.87
CA GLU A 57 4.84 -19.42 4.39
C GLU A 57 5.51 -18.45 3.41
N ILE A 58 5.49 -18.74 2.10
CA ILE A 58 5.97 -17.80 1.08
C ILE A 58 5.13 -16.54 1.08
N PHE A 59 3.80 -16.67 1.11
CA PHE A 59 2.88 -15.55 1.14
C PHE A 59 3.14 -14.63 2.34
N ASN A 60 3.24 -15.20 3.54
CA ASN A 60 3.55 -14.45 4.74
C ASN A 60 4.92 -13.75 4.64
N ALA A 61 5.94 -14.45 4.12
CA ALA A 61 7.28 -13.89 3.91
C ALA A 61 7.31 -12.71 2.92
N ILE A 62 6.42 -12.68 1.93
CA ILE A 62 6.26 -11.53 1.03
C ILE A 62 5.89 -10.28 1.83
N TRP A 63 4.90 -10.39 2.73
CA TRP A 63 4.40 -9.25 3.50
C TRP A 63 5.28 -8.88 4.68
N ASP A 64 5.97 -9.84 5.28
CA ASP A 64 6.94 -9.59 6.36
C ASP A 64 8.15 -8.74 5.91
N GLN A 65 8.46 -8.76 4.62
CA GLN A 65 9.56 -7.98 4.05
C GLN A 65 9.15 -6.57 3.59
N GLN A 66 7.84 -6.26 3.61
CA GLN A 66 7.41 -4.94 3.16
C GLN A 66 7.69 -3.90 4.24
N LEU A 67 8.30 -2.80 3.82
CA LEU A 67 8.44 -1.60 4.64
C LEU A 67 7.15 -0.77 4.56
N PRO A 68 6.83 0.02 5.61
CA PRO A 68 5.79 1.02 5.52
C PRO A 68 6.01 1.93 4.30
N MET A 69 4.94 2.27 3.58
CA MET A 69 5.02 3.06 2.35
C MET A 69 5.81 4.36 2.54
N ARG A 70 5.65 5.02 3.68
CA ARG A 70 6.38 6.23 4.03
C ARG A 70 7.90 6.04 4.03
N GLU A 71 8.39 4.89 4.51
CA GLU A 71 9.82 4.58 4.51
C GLU A 71 10.34 4.33 3.10
N MET A 72 9.54 3.69 2.26
CA MET A 72 9.90 3.42 0.86
C MET A 72 10.02 4.69 0.01
N ILE A 73 9.26 5.74 0.35
CA ILE A 73 9.30 7.03 -0.38
C ILE A 73 10.19 8.08 0.28
N ARG A 74 10.75 7.80 1.45
CA ARG A 74 11.51 8.79 2.25
C ARG A 74 12.59 9.51 1.44
N ASP A 75 13.36 8.77 0.66
CA ASP A 75 14.47 9.31 -0.13
C ASP A 75 13.99 10.08 -1.39
N ARG A 76 12.70 10.03 -1.69
CA ARG A 76 12.06 10.76 -2.79
C ARG A 76 11.44 12.09 -2.32
N LEU A 77 11.35 12.30 -1.01
CA LEU A 77 10.78 13.50 -0.41
C LEU A 77 11.89 14.47 -0.05
N ILE A 78 11.94 15.63 -0.72
CA ILE A 78 12.86 16.74 -0.42
C ILE A 78 12.05 17.76 0.39
N LEU A 79 11.78 17.44 1.66
CA LEU A 79 10.98 18.30 2.53
C LEU A 79 11.73 18.55 3.84
N SER A 80 11.67 19.80 4.33
CA SER A 80 12.19 20.22 5.62
C SER A 80 11.10 20.12 6.70
N GLU A 81 11.50 19.88 7.95
CA GLU A 81 10.57 19.91 9.09
C GLU A 81 9.92 21.30 9.31
N ASN A 82 10.48 22.34 8.72
CA ASN A 82 9.97 23.70 8.78
C ASN A 82 8.95 24.03 7.67
N ASP A 83 8.72 23.11 6.72
CA ASP A 83 7.74 23.32 5.66
C ASP A 83 6.30 23.28 6.19
N ASP A 84 5.40 23.90 5.43
CA ASP A 84 3.95 23.84 5.70
C ASP A 84 3.50 22.37 5.83
N PRO A 85 2.90 21.97 6.97
CA PRO A 85 2.51 20.59 7.21
C PRO A 85 1.47 20.06 6.22
N LEU A 86 0.63 20.93 5.63
CA LEU A 86 -0.32 20.52 4.60
C LEU A 86 0.38 20.27 3.27
N LEU A 87 1.34 21.12 2.91
CA LEU A 87 2.19 20.92 1.74
C LEU A 87 2.99 19.63 1.86
N MET A 88 3.58 19.36 3.03
CA MET A 88 4.28 18.10 3.31
C MET A 88 3.36 16.88 3.12
N LEU A 89 2.15 16.93 3.63
CA LEU A 89 1.18 15.85 3.48
C LEU A 89 0.78 15.65 2.02
N ARG A 90 0.57 16.76 1.30
CA ARG A 90 0.28 16.77 -0.13
C ARG A 90 1.36 16.05 -0.93
N GLU A 91 2.60 16.48 -0.78
CA GLU A 91 3.74 15.91 -1.51
C GLU A 91 3.94 14.42 -1.18
N GLN A 92 3.80 14.04 0.09
CA GLN A 92 3.85 12.62 0.47
C GLN A 92 2.80 11.79 -0.24
N PHE A 93 1.57 12.23 -0.29
CA PHE A 93 0.49 11.50 -0.95
C PHE A 93 0.72 11.40 -2.46
N ILE A 94 1.19 12.47 -3.10
CA ILE A 94 1.54 12.47 -4.53
C ILE A 94 2.65 11.46 -4.81
N VAL A 95 3.74 11.52 -4.05
CA VAL A 95 4.89 10.62 -4.24
C VAL A 95 4.49 9.15 -3.99
N VAL A 96 3.62 8.87 -3.01
CA VAL A 96 3.08 7.52 -2.78
C VAL A 96 2.34 7.00 -4.01
N LEU A 97 1.40 7.78 -4.56
CA LEU A 97 0.62 7.35 -5.73
C LEU A 97 1.52 7.19 -6.98
N GLN A 98 2.47 8.10 -7.16
CA GLN A 98 3.43 8.03 -8.26
C GLN A 98 4.37 6.82 -8.11
N TYR A 99 4.83 6.53 -6.90
CA TYR A 99 5.63 5.35 -6.61
C TYR A 99 4.88 4.06 -6.92
N ILE A 100 3.63 3.94 -6.46
CA ILE A 100 2.77 2.80 -6.77
C ILE A 100 2.62 2.63 -8.30
N ALA A 101 2.43 3.73 -9.02
CA ALA A 101 2.21 3.70 -10.47
C ALA A 101 3.47 3.39 -11.28
N SER A 102 4.66 3.69 -10.76
CA SER A 102 5.94 3.55 -11.47
C SER A 102 6.70 2.27 -11.14
N GLU A 103 6.40 1.62 -10.01
CA GLU A 103 7.15 0.44 -9.55
C GLU A 103 6.39 -0.86 -9.84
N PRO A 104 6.84 -1.68 -10.81
CA PRO A 104 6.16 -2.92 -11.19
C PRO A 104 5.95 -3.88 -10.03
N ARG A 105 6.89 -3.92 -9.08
CA ARG A 105 6.81 -4.76 -7.90
C ARG A 105 5.67 -4.31 -6.98
N GLN A 106 5.48 -3.00 -6.80
CA GLN A 106 4.38 -2.46 -5.98
C GLN A 106 3.03 -2.71 -6.64
N TYR A 107 2.95 -2.55 -7.96
CA TYR A 107 1.77 -2.92 -8.72
C TYR A 107 1.40 -4.40 -8.49
N ALA A 108 2.36 -5.33 -8.62
CA ALA A 108 2.13 -6.76 -8.40
C ALA A 108 1.65 -7.07 -6.97
N LEU A 109 2.26 -6.46 -5.96
CA LEU A 109 1.85 -6.62 -4.55
C LEU A 109 0.42 -6.14 -4.31
N LEU A 110 0.06 -5.00 -4.86
CA LEU A 110 -1.29 -4.46 -4.72
C LEU A 110 -2.32 -5.26 -5.52
N GLN A 111 -1.94 -5.82 -6.69
CA GLN A 111 -2.78 -6.78 -7.42
C GLN A 111 -3.07 -8.01 -6.56
N ILE A 112 -2.08 -8.56 -5.86
CA ILE A 112 -2.28 -9.68 -4.94
C ILE A 112 -3.27 -9.26 -3.85
N LEU A 113 -3.04 -8.13 -3.18
CA LEU A 113 -3.83 -7.68 -2.05
C LEU A 113 -5.29 -7.41 -2.42
N TYR A 114 -5.55 -6.74 -3.56
CA TYR A 114 -6.89 -6.25 -3.89
C TYR A 114 -7.71 -7.21 -4.75
N HIS A 115 -7.07 -8.10 -5.53
CA HIS A 115 -7.77 -8.90 -6.54
C HIS A 115 -7.47 -10.39 -6.50
N LYS A 116 -6.37 -10.82 -5.87
CA LYS A 116 -5.91 -12.20 -5.91
C LYS A 116 -5.76 -12.84 -4.53
N TYR A 117 -6.16 -12.10 -3.50
CA TYR A 117 -6.14 -12.58 -2.13
C TYR A 117 -7.34 -13.49 -1.88
N GLU A 118 -7.06 -14.69 -1.38
CA GLU A 118 -8.06 -15.64 -0.92
C GLU A 118 -7.79 -15.93 0.56
N PHE A 119 -8.84 -15.84 1.37
CA PHE A 119 -8.73 -16.04 2.81
C PHE A 119 -8.49 -17.52 3.13
N HIS A 120 -7.37 -17.79 3.77
CA HIS A 120 -7.06 -19.05 4.43
C HIS A 120 -6.54 -18.75 5.84
N ASP A 121 -6.84 -19.61 6.81
CA ASP A 121 -6.51 -19.38 8.22
C ASP A 121 -5.00 -19.32 8.51
N ASP A 122 -4.17 -19.85 7.62
CA ASP A 122 -2.72 -19.94 7.74
C ASP A 122 -1.95 -18.77 7.10
N VAL A 123 -2.67 -17.82 6.48
CA VAL A 123 -2.06 -16.61 5.89
C VAL A 123 -2.40 -15.34 6.68
N ILE A 124 -1.48 -14.39 6.65
CA ILE A 124 -1.69 -13.07 7.26
C ILE A 124 -2.95 -12.40 6.69
N SER A 125 -3.77 -11.80 7.55
CA SER A 125 -5.02 -11.18 7.13
C SER A 125 -4.80 -9.90 6.31
N GLU A 126 -5.77 -9.58 5.42
CA GLU A 126 -5.76 -8.32 4.67
C GLU A 126 -5.66 -7.10 5.58
N CYS A 127 -6.36 -7.11 6.71
CA CYS A 127 -6.33 -6.05 7.71
C CYS A 127 -4.91 -5.83 8.25
N GLU A 128 -4.19 -6.91 8.56
CA GLU A 128 -2.82 -6.84 9.04
C GLU A 128 -1.85 -6.34 7.95
N ILE A 129 -2.01 -6.81 6.72
CA ILE A 129 -1.23 -6.32 5.58
C ILE A 129 -1.45 -4.81 5.40
N ARG A 130 -2.71 -4.35 5.39
CA ARG A 130 -3.04 -2.93 5.24
C ARG A 130 -2.46 -2.07 6.36
N LYS A 131 -2.43 -2.56 7.60
CA LYS A 131 -1.78 -1.86 8.71
C LYS A 131 -0.27 -1.70 8.50
N ARG A 132 0.39 -2.69 7.90
CA ARG A 132 1.85 -2.65 7.66
C ARG A 132 2.24 -1.71 6.54
N ILE A 133 1.55 -1.80 5.39
CA ILE A 133 1.93 -1.07 4.17
C ILE A 133 1.09 0.17 3.89
N GLY A 134 -0.04 0.34 4.58
CA GLY A 134 -0.99 1.42 4.33
C GLY A 134 -0.60 2.75 4.96
N LEU A 135 -1.59 3.63 5.03
CA LEU A 135 -1.44 4.93 5.69
C LEU A 135 -1.26 4.72 7.20
N ASN A 136 -0.29 5.44 7.78
CA ASN A 136 -0.04 5.41 9.22
C ASN A 136 -0.90 6.46 9.94
N ASP A 137 -1.94 6.02 10.65
CA ASP A 137 -2.92 6.88 11.32
C ASP A 137 -2.29 7.80 12.37
N ASP A 138 -1.31 7.31 13.13
CA ASP A 138 -0.66 8.13 14.16
C ASP A 138 0.15 9.27 13.54
N TYR A 139 0.83 9.00 12.44
CA TYR A 139 1.51 10.02 11.68
C TYR A 139 0.55 11.04 11.08
N LEU A 140 -0.51 10.58 10.42
CA LEU A 140 -1.52 11.44 9.82
C LEU A 140 -2.21 12.30 10.88
N ARG A 141 -2.58 11.70 12.02
CA ARG A 141 -3.19 12.41 13.15
C ARG A 141 -2.28 13.52 13.68
N LYS A 142 -0.97 13.24 13.85
CA LYS A 142 0.01 14.25 14.26
C LYS A 142 0.14 15.37 13.22
N THR A 143 0.18 15.03 11.94
CA THR A 143 0.30 16.01 10.85
C THR A 143 -0.95 16.90 10.78
N LEU A 144 -2.15 16.34 10.84
CA LEU A 144 -3.40 17.11 10.83
C LEU A 144 -3.52 18.02 12.06
N LYS A 145 -3.09 17.56 13.24
CA LYS A 145 -3.01 18.43 14.44
C LYS A 145 -2.05 19.61 14.22
N ARG A 146 -0.90 19.40 13.57
CA ARG A 146 0.00 20.50 13.19
C ARG A 146 -0.66 21.44 12.19
N CYS A 147 -1.39 20.95 11.19
CA CYS A 147 -2.13 21.78 10.25
C CYS A 147 -3.15 22.68 10.94
N ILE A 148 -3.86 22.17 11.94
CA ILE A 148 -4.78 22.97 12.78
C ILE A 148 -4.00 24.03 13.60
N ALA A 149 -2.93 23.63 14.25
CA ALA A 149 -2.12 24.52 15.08
C ALA A 149 -1.49 25.68 14.27
N CYS A 150 -1.13 25.41 13.00
CA CYS A 150 -0.62 26.41 12.07
C CYS A 150 -1.72 27.19 11.33
N ASN A 151 -3.00 26.98 11.66
CA ASN A 151 -4.18 27.58 10.99
C ASN A 151 -4.24 27.31 9.47
N VAL A 152 -3.67 26.21 8.99
CA VAL A 152 -3.68 25.80 7.57
C VAL A 152 -4.99 25.09 7.23
N ILE A 153 -5.60 24.40 8.21
CA ILE A 153 -6.95 23.83 8.12
C ILE A 153 -7.78 24.30 9.31
N SER A 154 -9.11 24.18 9.17
CA SER A 154 -10.06 24.63 10.20
C SER A 154 -9.84 23.89 11.53
N SER A 155 -9.92 24.62 12.65
CA SER A 155 -9.94 24.05 14.00
C SER A 155 -11.17 23.14 14.27
N GLN A 156 -12.21 23.23 13.42
CA GLN A 156 -13.40 22.39 13.46
C GLN A 156 -13.23 21.08 12.67
N THR A 157 -12.07 20.86 12.01
CA THR A 157 -11.81 19.63 11.26
C THR A 157 -11.88 18.42 12.18
N ASN A 158 -12.76 17.47 11.88
CA ASN A 158 -12.81 16.19 12.57
C ASN A 158 -11.71 15.27 12.02
N ILE A 159 -10.61 15.15 12.78
CA ILE A 159 -9.42 14.39 12.37
C ILE A 159 -9.77 12.91 12.16
N GLU A 160 -10.55 12.28 13.02
CA GLU A 160 -10.87 10.85 12.88
C GLU A 160 -11.71 10.59 11.63
N LEU A 161 -12.66 11.49 11.32
CA LEU A 161 -13.40 11.42 10.06
C LEU A 161 -12.49 11.62 8.85
N ALA A 162 -11.55 12.56 8.92
CA ALA A 162 -10.56 12.78 7.84
C ALA A 162 -9.71 11.53 7.58
N LEU A 163 -9.28 10.80 8.61
CA LEU A 163 -8.56 9.54 8.47
C LEU A 163 -9.39 8.49 7.73
N ILE A 164 -10.66 8.31 8.13
CA ILE A 164 -11.58 7.37 7.45
C ILE A 164 -11.72 7.74 5.97
N VAL A 165 -11.91 9.03 5.67
CA VAL A 165 -12.05 9.52 4.28
C VAL A 165 -10.77 9.28 3.49
N PHE A 166 -9.59 9.53 4.05
CA PHE A 166 -8.32 9.25 3.39
C PHE A 166 -8.17 7.77 3.06
N HIS A 167 -8.42 6.87 4.02
CA HIS A 167 -8.35 5.43 3.77
C HIS A 167 -9.32 4.98 2.67
N ALA A 168 -10.56 5.43 2.72
CA ALA A 168 -11.58 5.11 1.72
C ALA A 168 -11.18 5.62 0.34
N PHE A 169 -10.72 6.87 0.25
CA PHE A 169 -10.32 7.50 -1.00
C PHE A 169 -9.13 6.78 -1.64
N PHE A 170 -8.01 6.64 -0.92
CA PHE A 170 -6.81 6.01 -1.48
C PHE A 170 -7.04 4.55 -1.83
N SER A 171 -7.74 3.79 -0.98
CA SER A 171 -8.11 2.40 -1.29
C SER A 171 -8.98 2.32 -2.54
N GLY A 172 -9.96 3.21 -2.68
CA GLY A 172 -10.84 3.27 -3.85
C GLY A 172 -10.10 3.63 -5.13
N VAL A 173 -9.27 4.68 -5.09
CA VAL A 173 -8.47 5.13 -6.24
C VAL A 173 -7.53 4.02 -6.71
N ILE A 174 -6.76 3.41 -5.80
CA ILE A 174 -5.82 2.34 -6.12
C ILE A 174 -6.57 1.13 -6.68
N LYS A 175 -7.65 0.69 -6.04
CA LYS A 175 -8.44 -0.46 -6.48
C LYS A 175 -9.01 -0.25 -7.89
N ASN A 176 -9.60 0.91 -8.17
CA ASN A 176 -10.15 1.23 -9.49
C ASN A 176 -9.05 1.25 -10.56
N TRP A 177 -7.89 1.84 -10.25
CA TRP A 177 -6.76 1.84 -11.17
C TRP A 177 -6.21 0.44 -11.45
N LEU A 178 -6.14 -0.43 -10.44
CA LEU A 178 -5.69 -1.81 -10.61
C LEU A 178 -6.68 -2.68 -11.43
N MET A 179 -7.97 -2.36 -11.43
CA MET A 179 -8.97 -3.07 -12.26
C MET A 179 -8.76 -2.82 -13.75
N ASP A 180 -8.43 -1.59 -14.13
CA ASP A 180 -8.07 -1.20 -15.50
C ASP A 180 -7.08 -0.03 -15.45
N SER A 181 -5.79 -0.36 -15.53
CA SER A 181 -4.71 0.63 -15.51
C SER A 181 -4.68 1.56 -16.74
N ASN A 182 -5.44 1.25 -17.79
CA ASN A 182 -5.58 2.10 -18.99
C ASN A 182 -6.70 3.15 -18.83
N ASN A 183 -7.61 2.97 -17.86
CA ASN A 183 -8.73 3.88 -17.65
C ASN A 183 -8.25 5.29 -17.29
N PHE A 184 -7.21 5.40 -16.47
CA PHE A 184 -6.55 6.68 -16.18
C PHE A 184 -5.08 6.50 -15.79
N ASN A 185 -4.27 7.52 -16.07
CA ASN A 185 -2.86 7.53 -15.71
C ASN A 185 -2.69 8.00 -14.26
N LEU A 186 -2.57 7.05 -13.31
CA LEU A 186 -2.44 7.34 -11.89
C LEU A 186 -1.23 8.25 -11.59
N TYR A 187 -0.09 8.04 -12.26
CA TYR A 187 1.11 8.86 -12.06
C TYR A 187 0.87 10.34 -12.40
N LYS A 188 0.26 10.60 -13.57
CA LYS A 188 -0.01 11.98 -14.03
C LYS A 188 -1.13 12.65 -13.24
N GLN A 189 -2.12 11.87 -12.81
CA GLN A 189 -3.29 12.40 -12.10
C GLN A 189 -3.11 12.49 -10.59
N ALA A 190 -2.03 11.92 -10.03
CA ALA A 190 -1.76 11.94 -8.59
C ALA A 190 -1.89 13.33 -7.96
N PRO A 191 -1.33 14.42 -8.52
CA PRO A 191 -1.48 15.75 -7.94
C PRO A 191 -2.95 16.20 -7.84
N ALA A 192 -3.72 16.06 -8.91
CA ALA A 192 -5.12 16.47 -8.94
C ALA A 192 -5.99 15.63 -7.98
N LEU A 193 -5.73 14.32 -7.90
CA LEU A 193 -6.42 13.42 -6.97
C LEU A 193 -6.14 13.82 -5.52
N VAL A 194 -4.89 14.14 -5.21
CA VAL A 194 -4.48 14.56 -3.86
C VAL A 194 -5.06 15.94 -3.52
N ASP A 195 -5.05 16.89 -4.44
CA ASP A 195 -5.64 18.22 -4.22
C ASP A 195 -7.14 18.12 -3.94
N ASN A 196 -7.86 17.25 -4.65
CA ASN A 196 -9.28 17.01 -4.42
C ASN A 196 -9.57 16.44 -3.03
N ILE A 197 -8.81 15.43 -2.56
CA ILE A 197 -9.05 14.87 -1.23
C ILE A 197 -8.67 15.85 -0.12
N LEU A 198 -7.58 16.59 -0.27
CA LEU A 198 -7.17 17.60 0.72
C LEU A 198 -8.15 18.78 0.79
N ALA A 199 -8.82 19.13 -0.31
CA ALA A 199 -9.87 20.14 -0.31
C ALA A 199 -11.05 19.77 0.63
N THR A 200 -11.27 18.48 0.91
CA THR A 200 -12.30 18.03 1.85
C THR A 200 -12.04 18.46 3.29
N LEU A 201 -10.79 18.75 3.65
CA LEU A 201 -10.42 19.22 4.99
C LEU A 201 -10.93 20.63 5.29
N ASN A 202 -11.24 21.42 4.26
CA ASN A 202 -11.69 22.83 4.37
C ASN A 202 -13.20 22.99 4.22
N ILE A 203 -13.97 21.90 4.08
CA ILE A 203 -15.44 21.99 3.96
C ILE A 203 -16.02 22.40 5.32
N THR A 204 -16.22 23.69 5.49
CA THR A 204 -17.06 24.25 6.54
C THR A 204 -18.52 24.02 6.16
N ARG A 205 -19.11 22.98 6.75
CA ARG A 205 -20.55 22.66 6.81
C ARG A 205 -21.30 22.70 5.46
N VAL A 206 -21.55 21.53 4.92
CA VAL A 206 -22.81 21.30 4.20
C VAL A 206 -23.91 21.36 5.25
N ALA A 207 -24.86 22.27 5.09
CA ALA A 207 -26.03 22.31 5.98
C ALA A 207 -26.74 20.93 5.93
N PRO A 208 -27.17 20.38 7.09
CA PRO A 208 -27.86 19.10 7.08
C PRO A 208 -29.11 19.21 6.19
N VAL A 209 -29.24 18.30 5.23
CA VAL A 209 -30.50 18.15 4.50
C VAL A 209 -31.50 17.61 5.51
N VAL A 210 -32.43 18.44 5.90
CA VAL A 210 -33.57 18.04 6.73
C VAL A 210 -34.49 17.22 5.81
N TYR A 211 -34.43 15.91 5.95
CA TYR A 211 -35.47 15.07 5.36
C TYR A 211 -36.74 15.29 6.16
N ASP A 212 -37.71 15.93 5.53
CA ASP A 212 -39.05 16.06 6.08
C ASP A 212 -39.69 14.67 6.14
N THR A 213 -39.73 14.08 7.35
CA THR A 213 -40.37 12.79 7.60
C THR A 213 -41.85 12.96 7.89
N ALA A 214 -42.53 13.82 7.14
CA ALA A 214 -43.97 13.99 7.26
C ALA A 214 -44.68 13.24 6.13
N SER A 215 -45.16 12.03 6.41
CA SER A 215 -46.49 11.48 6.10
C SER A 215 -46.58 10.01 6.50
#